data_711cf7acb229af70c444ec9432a5525d
#
_entry.id   711cf7acb229af70c444ec9432a5525d
#
_cell.length_a   1.000
_cell.length_b   1.000
_cell.length_c   1.000
_cell.angle_alpha   90.00
_cell.angle_beta   90.00
_cell.angle_gamma   90.00
#
_symmetry.space_group_name_H-M   'P 1'
#
loop_
_entity.id
_entity.type
_entity.pdbx_description
1 polymer ?
#
loop_
_entity_poly.entity_id
_entity_poly.type
_entity_poly.pdbx_seq_one_letter_code
_entity_poly.pdbx_strand_id
1 'polypeptide(L)'
;MLVLAGLALHAGPTDIVCGPWISDVSQTSFTVSWLTEGDVLSWVEAGEDDGCVFYASQKQKYYQTVAGKRMTGAKHSVTVSGLKPGTKYVYRLCGKRIVEGSDAYHMRYGSQHATREKFTVRTLDHNAQTCRFAIVSDVHGRDEHFKSLVAGLKPDSLDFFVVNGDLVSEIYDIDKTTRHAVDPVKPLVANLPYMYVRGNHEGRGDAHHQLTDIFPMREKDGWYYTFRQGPVAFIVLDAGEDKPDSDVEYGDLAEYDPYRQAQLEWLKDAVKRPEIASAPVKICLMHIPAFKDKTTWYAQNWVNENFVPVLNEAGVNLMLSGHIHKHKMIEAGHSGNNFPILCSSNNERFVVSSDGRTITVEAYDATGKLTESYNL
;
A
#
# COMPACT_ATOMS: atom_id res chain seq x y z
N MET A 1 48.37 10.73 -20.44
CA MET A 1 46.94 10.58 -20.61
C MET A 1 46.49 9.44 -19.67
N LEU A 2 46.15 9.80 -18.43
CA LEU A 2 45.66 8.82 -17.45
C LEU A 2 44.17 8.60 -17.70
N VAL A 3 43.82 7.38 -18.06
CA VAL A 3 42.44 6.92 -18.10
C VAL A 3 42.03 6.59 -16.65
N LEU A 4 41.24 7.46 -16.02
CA LEU A 4 40.52 7.13 -14.79
C LEU A 4 39.41 6.14 -15.16
N ALA A 5 39.69 4.86 -14.98
CA ALA A 5 38.63 3.84 -14.92
C ALA A 5 37.81 4.13 -13.68
N GLY A 6 36.57 4.59 -13.90
CA GLY A 6 35.59 4.72 -12.83
C GLY A 6 35.39 3.36 -12.19
N LEU A 7 35.76 3.23 -10.93
CA LEU A 7 35.34 2.12 -10.07
C LEU A 7 33.81 2.16 -9.98
N ALA A 8 33.14 1.31 -10.77
CA ALA A 8 31.78 0.96 -10.50
C ALA A 8 31.77 0.43 -9.05
N LEU A 9 31.08 1.15 -8.17
CA LEU A 9 30.76 0.66 -6.84
C LEU A 9 30.01 -0.66 -7.04
N HIS A 10 30.71 -1.77 -6.85
CA HIS A 10 30.05 -3.07 -6.81
C HIS A 10 29.12 -3.04 -5.62
N ALA A 11 27.84 -2.94 -5.88
CA ALA A 11 26.81 -3.26 -4.92
C ALA A 11 27.13 -4.66 -4.35
N GLY A 12 26.92 -4.88 -3.07
CA GLY A 12 27.31 -6.15 -2.42
C GLY A 12 26.47 -7.34 -2.94
N PRO A 13 26.79 -8.57 -2.61
CA PRO A 13 26.16 -9.77 -3.17
C PRO A 13 24.71 -10.03 -2.73
N THR A 14 24.13 -9.12 -2.01
CA THR A 14 22.69 -8.94 -1.87
C THR A 14 22.27 -7.73 -2.69
N ASP A 15 22.72 -7.64 -3.95
CA ASP A 15 22.49 -6.50 -4.82
C ASP A 15 21.00 -6.22 -4.93
N ILE A 16 20.53 -5.33 -4.07
CA ILE A 16 19.15 -4.92 -4.04
C ILE A 16 18.91 -4.06 -5.28
N VAL A 17 18.06 -4.57 -6.16
CA VAL A 17 17.72 -3.90 -7.41
C VAL A 17 16.42 -3.08 -7.31
N CYS A 18 15.59 -3.35 -6.29
CA CYS A 18 14.39 -2.57 -5.97
C CYS A 18 14.04 -2.71 -4.49
N GLY A 19 13.54 -1.66 -3.86
CA GLY A 19 13.11 -1.65 -2.47
C GLY A 19 14.21 -1.29 -1.46
N PRO A 20 13.99 -1.53 -0.15
CA PRO A 20 12.81 -2.20 0.42
C PRO A 20 11.55 -1.34 0.42
N TRP A 21 10.41 -2.01 0.59
CA TRP A 21 9.14 -1.38 0.94
C TRP A 21 8.43 -2.17 2.04
N ILE A 22 7.59 -1.46 2.81
CA ILE A 22 6.88 -2.02 3.95
C ILE A 22 5.39 -2.15 3.59
N SER A 23 4.85 -3.36 3.67
CA SER A 23 3.43 -3.64 3.43
C SER A 23 2.84 -4.46 4.57
N ASP A 24 1.53 -4.71 4.51
CA ASP A 24 0.79 -5.57 5.45
C ASP A 24 1.11 -5.28 6.91
N VAL A 25 1.03 -3.99 7.29
CA VAL A 25 1.30 -3.57 8.66
C VAL A 25 0.08 -3.76 9.54
N SER A 26 0.31 -4.31 10.73
CA SER A 26 -0.68 -4.47 11.79
C SER A 26 -0.17 -3.88 13.12
N GLN A 27 -0.87 -4.11 14.21
CA GLN A 27 -0.38 -3.77 15.55
C GLN A 27 0.82 -4.61 16.00
N THR A 28 1.01 -5.80 15.41
CA THR A 28 1.98 -6.80 15.90
C THR A 28 2.89 -7.36 14.82
N SER A 29 2.81 -6.81 13.60
CA SER A 29 3.63 -7.26 12.47
C SER A 29 3.76 -6.21 11.39
N PHE A 30 4.76 -6.37 10.54
CA PHE A 30 4.89 -5.73 9.23
C PHE A 30 5.65 -6.66 8.29
N THR A 31 5.42 -6.50 6.99
CA THR A 31 6.13 -7.25 5.96
C THR A 31 7.09 -6.32 5.22
N VAL A 32 8.34 -6.75 5.07
CA VAL A 32 9.36 -6.06 4.27
C VAL A 32 9.61 -6.84 3.01
N SER A 33 9.50 -6.18 1.87
CA SER A 33 9.74 -6.79 0.56
C SER A 33 10.84 -6.05 -0.19
N TRP A 34 11.60 -6.78 -1.03
CA TRP A 34 12.65 -6.24 -1.89
C TRP A 34 13.03 -7.23 -2.99
N LEU A 35 13.68 -6.74 -4.03
CA LEU A 35 14.22 -7.55 -5.12
C LEU A 35 15.75 -7.52 -5.10
N THR A 36 16.38 -8.64 -5.45
CA THR A 36 17.83 -8.78 -5.65
C THR A 36 18.16 -9.22 -7.08
N GLU A 37 19.38 -8.95 -7.54
CA GLU A 37 19.83 -9.32 -8.89
C GLU A 37 19.88 -10.83 -9.11
N GLY A 38 20.06 -11.61 -8.06
CA GLY A 38 20.14 -13.08 -8.15
C GLY A 38 19.61 -13.75 -6.90
N ASP A 39 19.67 -15.08 -6.89
CA ASP A 39 19.12 -15.88 -5.81
C ASP A 39 19.88 -15.71 -4.50
N VAL A 40 19.15 -15.37 -3.46
CA VAL A 40 19.67 -15.08 -2.11
C VAL A 40 18.85 -15.87 -1.08
N LEU A 41 19.53 -16.45 -0.09
CA LEU A 41 18.92 -16.78 1.19
C LEU A 41 18.89 -15.49 2.03
N SER A 42 17.74 -14.91 2.19
CA SER A 42 17.57 -13.59 2.81
C SER A 42 16.85 -13.64 4.15
N TRP A 43 17.05 -12.61 4.96
CA TRP A 43 16.32 -12.39 6.21
C TRP A 43 16.32 -10.90 6.59
N VAL A 44 15.40 -10.53 7.45
CA VAL A 44 15.36 -9.22 8.09
C VAL A 44 15.89 -9.37 9.51
N GLU A 45 16.79 -8.48 9.94
CA GLU A 45 17.12 -8.28 11.35
C GLU A 45 16.37 -7.03 11.83
N ALA A 46 15.58 -7.18 12.90
CA ALA A 46 14.79 -6.09 13.45
C ALA A 46 14.86 -6.07 14.99
N GLY A 47 14.69 -4.90 15.57
CA GLY A 47 14.60 -4.67 17.02
C GLY A 47 13.87 -3.34 17.30
N GLU A 48 13.40 -3.15 18.54
CA GLU A 48 12.82 -1.87 18.95
C GLU A 48 13.82 -0.74 18.79
N ASP A 49 13.34 0.44 18.39
CA ASP A 49 14.14 1.67 18.35
C ASP A 49 14.19 2.26 19.77
N ASP A 50 15.11 1.76 20.56
CA ASP A 50 15.34 2.16 21.96
C ASP A 50 16.34 3.31 22.10
N GLY A 51 16.75 3.92 20.99
CA GLY A 51 17.76 4.97 20.93
C GLY A 51 19.20 4.47 21.11
N CYS A 52 19.40 3.16 21.28
CA CYS A 52 20.72 2.56 21.37
C CYS A 52 21.34 2.35 19.97
N VAL A 53 22.65 2.11 19.96
CA VAL A 53 23.30 1.69 18.70
C VAL A 53 22.71 0.34 18.29
N PHE A 54 22.16 0.26 17.10
CA PHE A 54 21.49 -0.93 16.54
C PHE A 54 22.28 -2.23 16.73
N TYR A 55 23.61 -2.17 16.78
CA TYR A 55 24.47 -3.33 17.00
C TYR A 55 24.59 -3.74 18.48
N ALA A 56 24.26 -2.85 19.41
CA ALA A 56 24.29 -3.12 20.84
C ALA A 56 22.96 -3.67 21.38
N SER A 57 21.84 -3.40 20.68
CA SER A 57 20.53 -3.93 21.03
C SER A 57 20.33 -5.37 20.55
N GLN A 58 19.48 -6.11 21.24
CA GLN A 58 19.08 -7.44 20.77
C GLN A 58 18.24 -7.33 19.50
N LYS A 59 18.69 -8.03 18.45
CA LYS A 59 18.01 -8.13 17.17
C LYS A 59 17.55 -9.56 16.93
N GLN A 60 16.31 -9.68 16.48
CA GLN A 60 15.76 -10.95 16.06
C GLN A 60 15.90 -11.10 14.55
N LYS A 61 16.11 -12.33 14.06
CA LYS A 61 16.16 -12.68 12.64
C LYS A 61 14.83 -13.25 12.21
N TYR A 62 14.27 -12.69 11.13
CA TYR A 62 13.03 -13.13 10.53
C TYR A 62 13.29 -13.61 9.11
N TYR A 63 12.72 -14.75 8.75
CA TYR A 63 12.91 -15.39 7.46
C TYR A 63 11.56 -15.62 6.79
N GLN A 64 11.51 -15.51 5.48
CA GLN A 64 10.40 -16.04 4.72
C GLN A 64 10.49 -17.57 4.75
N THR A 65 9.45 -18.22 5.27
CA THR A 65 9.43 -19.67 5.46
C THR A 65 8.09 -20.21 4.97
N VAL A 66 8.14 -21.25 4.15
CA VAL A 66 6.97 -21.96 3.64
C VAL A 66 7.10 -23.43 4.01
N ALA A 67 6.10 -23.99 4.68
CA ALA A 67 6.08 -25.39 5.12
C ALA A 67 7.37 -25.86 5.82
N GLY A 68 7.95 -24.98 6.68
CA GLY A 68 9.17 -25.29 7.45
C GLY A 68 10.49 -25.05 6.69
N LYS A 69 10.46 -24.68 5.40
CA LYS A 69 11.65 -24.42 4.60
C LYS A 69 11.80 -22.91 4.36
N ARG A 70 12.99 -22.38 4.62
CA ARG A 70 13.33 -20.99 4.27
C ARG A 70 13.38 -20.82 2.76
N MET A 71 12.77 -19.74 2.30
CA MET A 71 12.73 -19.41 0.88
C MET A 71 14.05 -18.82 0.41
N THR A 72 14.39 -19.11 -0.84
CA THR A 72 15.49 -18.51 -1.59
C THR A 72 14.97 -18.02 -2.92
N GLY A 73 15.63 -17.04 -3.52
CA GLY A 73 15.23 -16.48 -4.82
C GLY A 73 15.68 -15.03 -4.94
N ALA A 74 15.19 -14.35 -5.97
CA ALA A 74 15.43 -12.95 -6.23
C ALA A 74 14.32 -12.03 -5.69
N LYS A 75 13.14 -12.58 -5.40
CA LYS A 75 12.02 -11.86 -4.78
C LYS A 75 11.92 -12.25 -3.31
N HIS A 76 11.85 -11.26 -2.43
CA HIS A 76 11.85 -11.45 -0.99
C HIS A 76 10.66 -10.74 -0.36
N SER A 77 9.98 -11.45 0.56
CA SER A 77 8.90 -10.90 1.37
C SER A 77 8.99 -11.53 2.77
N VAL A 78 9.42 -10.75 3.75
CA VAL A 78 9.70 -11.24 5.11
C VAL A 78 8.80 -10.55 6.10
N THR A 79 7.94 -11.32 6.77
CA THR A 79 7.09 -10.80 7.85
C THR A 79 7.85 -10.80 9.18
N VAL A 80 7.94 -9.62 9.77
CA VAL A 80 8.44 -9.39 11.14
C VAL A 80 7.21 -9.38 12.05
N SER A 81 7.15 -10.30 13.00
CA SER A 81 5.96 -10.53 13.84
C SER A 81 6.32 -10.63 15.32
N GLY A 82 5.31 -10.69 16.20
CA GLY A 82 5.48 -10.71 17.65
C GLY A 82 5.86 -9.33 18.21
N LEU A 83 5.42 -8.27 17.55
CA LEU A 83 5.74 -6.88 17.86
C LEU A 83 4.73 -6.27 18.82
N LYS A 84 5.06 -5.11 19.37
CA LYS A 84 4.19 -4.29 20.23
C LYS A 84 3.46 -3.24 19.41
N PRO A 85 2.19 -2.92 19.72
CA PRO A 85 1.47 -1.82 19.09
C PRO A 85 2.17 -0.47 19.28
N GLY A 86 2.04 0.42 18.29
CA GLY A 86 2.52 1.81 18.34
C GLY A 86 4.02 1.97 18.52
N THR A 87 4.78 0.91 18.35
CA THR A 87 6.21 0.86 18.66
C THR A 87 7.04 1.07 17.40
N LYS A 88 8.07 1.92 17.51
CA LYS A 88 9.02 2.14 16.43
C LYS A 88 10.08 1.05 16.44
N TYR A 89 10.30 0.42 15.31
CA TYR A 89 11.31 -0.61 15.08
C TYR A 89 12.37 -0.10 14.10
N VAL A 90 13.60 -0.56 14.29
CA VAL A 90 14.70 -0.41 13.35
C VAL A 90 14.96 -1.76 12.70
N TYR A 91 15.13 -1.78 11.38
CA TYR A 91 15.45 -3.01 10.67
C TYR A 91 16.55 -2.82 9.62
N ARG A 92 17.16 -3.93 9.18
CA ARG A 92 18.05 -4.01 8.04
C ARG A 92 17.86 -5.32 7.29
N LEU A 93 18.26 -5.31 6.01
CA LEU A 93 18.21 -6.47 5.16
C LEU A 93 19.54 -7.22 5.23
N CYS A 94 19.45 -8.54 5.27
CA CYS A 94 20.59 -9.44 5.31
C CYS A 94 20.43 -10.56 4.30
N GLY A 95 21.53 -11.14 3.86
CA GLY A 95 21.46 -12.28 2.95
C GLY A 95 22.80 -12.98 2.70
N LYS A 96 22.69 -14.13 2.05
CA LYS A 96 23.80 -14.91 1.49
C LYS A 96 23.42 -15.28 0.06
N ARG A 97 24.22 -14.85 -0.91
CA ARG A 97 24.03 -15.24 -2.31
C ARG A 97 24.22 -16.74 -2.47
N ILE A 98 23.38 -17.37 -3.27
CA ILE A 98 23.56 -18.76 -3.66
C ILE A 98 24.65 -18.83 -4.72
N VAL A 99 25.64 -19.71 -4.50
CA VAL A 99 26.77 -19.87 -5.41
C VAL A 99 26.40 -20.87 -6.50
N GLU A 100 26.85 -20.64 -7.72
CA GLU A 100 26.70 -21.56 -8.84
C GLU A 100 27.14 -22.99 -8.48
N GLY A 101 26.42 -24.00 -9.00
CA GLY A 101 26.64 -25.41 -8.70
C GLY A 101 26.11 -25.85 -7.33
N SER A 102 25.24 -25.03 -6.68
CA SER A 102 24.46 -25.53 -5.58
C SER A 102 23.33 -26.44 -6.05
N ASP A 103 23.01 -27.45 -5.25
CA ASP A 103 21.87 -28.34 -5.47
C ASP A 103 21.01 -28.49 -4.21
N ALA A 104 19.94 -29.29 -4.27
CA ALA A 104 18.97 -29.40 -3.17
C ALA A 104 19.58 -29.91 -1.85
N TYR A 105 20.71 -30.62 -1.91
CA TYR A 105 21.38 -31.24 -0.76
C TYR A 105 22.71 -30.57 -0.40
N HIS A 106 23.31 -29.81 -1.34
CA HIS A 106 24.63 -29.25 -1.23
C HIS A 106 24.58 -27.73 -1.53
N MET A 107 23.73 -27.01 -0.78
CA MET A 107 23.63 -25.56 -0.93
C MET A 107 24.95 -24.88 -0.56
N ARG A 108 25.52 -24.14 -1.49
CA ARG A 108 26.72 -23.35 -1.28
C ARG A 108 26.36 -21.86 -1.25
N TYR A 109 26.85 -21.18 -0.24
CA TYR A 109 26.59 -19.78 -0.04
C TYR A 109 27.88 -18.96 -0.12
N GLY A 110 27.77 -17.79 -0.68
CA GLY A 110 28.79 -16.73 -0.55
C GLY A 110 28.83 -16.13 0.85
N SER A 111 29.61 -15.08 1.02
CA SER A 111 29.69 -14.36 2.28
C SER A 111 28.35 -13.81 2.71
N GLN A 112 28.15 -13.69 4.03
CA GLN A 112 27.00 -13.01 4.58
C GLN A 112 27.17 -11.49 4.43
N HIS A 113 26.12 -10.84 3.99
CA HIS A 113 26.05 -9.38 3.86
C HIS A 113 24.83 -8.84 4.57
N ALA A 114 24.91 -7.57 4.96
CA ALA A 114 23.82 -6.80 5.51
C ALA A 114 23.86 -5.38 4.92
N THR A 115 22.70 -4.76 4.74
CA THR A 115 22.67 -3.36 4.34
C THR A 115 23.36 -2.48 5.39
N ARG A 116 24.14 -1.50 4.94
CA ARG A 116 24.71 -0.46 5.82
C ARG A 116 23.61 0.49 6.31
N GLU A 117 22.70 0.80 5.41
CA GLU A 117 21.51 1.58 5.69
C GLU A 117 20.58 0.78 6.62
N LYS A 118 19.98 1.50 7.52
CA LYS A 118 18.96 1.02 8.43
C LYS A 118 17.68 1.77 8.15
N PHE A 119 16.59 1.06 8.28
CA PHE A 119 15.26 1.58 8.03
C PHE A 119 14.45 1.53 9.32
N THR A 120 13.41 2.31 9.38
CA THR A 120 12.52 2.35 10.54
C THR A 120 11.09 2.10 10.11
N VAL A 121 10.27 1.61 11.02
CA VAL A 121 8.83 1.45 10.83
C VAL A 121 8.13 1.52 12.19
N ARG A 122 6.94 2.08 12.21
CA ARG A 122 6.07 2.04 13.39
C ARG A 122 4.89 1.11 13.10
N THR A 123 4.61 0.21 14.05
CA THR A 123 3.40 -0.63 14.03
C THR A 123 2.16 0.22 14.26
N LEU A 124 1.01 -0.23 13.75
CA LEU A 124 -0.28 0.42 14.02
C LEU A 124 -0.60 0.38 15.53
N ASP A 125 -1.39 1.35 15.97
CA ASP A 125 -1.86 1.43 17.36
C ASP A 125 -3.32 1.89 17.40
N HIS A 126 -4.22 1.01 17.81
CA HIS A 126 -5.64 1.36 17.96
C HIS A 126 -5.88 2.38 19.10
N ASN A 127 -4.93 2.55 20.02
CA ASN A 127 -5.02 3.47 21.15
C ASN A 127 -4.34 4.82 20.92
N ALA A 128 -3.73 5.03 19.74
CA ALA A 128 -3.19 6.33 19.39
C ALA A 128 -4.30 7.39 19.39
N GLN A 129 -3.96 8.63 19.78
CA GLN A 129 -4.94 9.72 19.91
C GLN A 129 -5.23 10.41 18.58
N THR A 130 -4.37 10.22 17.61
CA THR A 130 -4.48 10.84 16.28
C THR A 130 -4.15 9.82 15.21
N CYS A 131 -4.60 10.11 13.99
CA CYS A 131 -4.17 9.41 12.78
C CYS A 131 -3.78 10.46 11.74
N ARG A 132 -2.65 10.26 11.06
CA ARG A 132 -2.21 11.13 9.98
C ARG A 132 -1.57 10.32 8.85
N PHE A 133 -2.05 10.50 7.62
CA PHE A 133 -1.56 9.78 6.46
C PHE A 133 -1.53 10.65 5.20
N ALA A 134 -0.78 10.22 4.20
CA ALA A 134 -0.80 10.83 2.87
C ALA A 134 -1.37 9.83 1.86
N ILE A 135 -2.06 10.34 0.84
CA ILE A 135 -2.72 9.55 -0.19
C ILE A 135 -2.54 10.22 -1.55
N VAL A 136 -2.24 9.41 -2.57
CA VAL A 136 -2.19 9.77 -3.99
C VAL A 136 -2.98 8.76 -4.80
N SER A 137 -3.33 9.11 -6.03
CA SER A 137 -4.10 8.27 -6.95
C SER A 137 -3.69 8.53 -8.40
N ASP A 138 -4.00 7.61 -9.32
CA ASP A 138 -3.93 7.81 -10.76
C ASP A 138 -2.51 8.18 -11.28
N VAL A 139 -1.50 7.49 -10.75
CA VAL A 139 -0.10 7.70 -11.11
C VAL A 139 0.20 7.26 -12.54
N HIS A 140 -0.37 6.13 -12.98
CA HIS A 140 -0.24 5.57 -14.33
C HIS A 140 1.21 5.38 -14.79
N GLY A 141 2.10 4.89 -13.91
CA GLY A 141 3.51 4.63 -14.23
C GLY A 141 4.35 5.86 -14.54
N ARG A 142 3.89 7.06 -14.16
CA ARG A 142 4.62 8.33 -14.35
C ARG A 142 5.58 8.58 -13.19
N ASP A 143 6.73 7.91 -13.18
CA ASP A 143 7.66 7.85 -12.05
C ASP A 143 8.12 9.21 -11.53
N GLU A 144 8.55 10.13 -12.41
CA GLU A 144 9.00 11.47 -12.00
C GLU A 144 7.85 12.30 -11.43
N HIS A 145 6.64 12.08 -11.95
CA HIS A 145 5.46 12.72 -11.40
C HIS A 145 5.11 12.15 -10.01
N PHE A 146 5.13 10.82 -9.86
CA PHE A 146 4.92 10.15 -8.57
C PHE A 146 5.91 10.65 -7.52
N LYS A 147 7.18 10.74 -7.89
CA LYS A 147 8.23 11.30 -7.04
C LYS A 147 7.93 12.74 -6.63
N SER A 148 7.42 13.58 -7.55
CA SER A 148 7.05 14.97 -7.23
C SER A 148 5.86 15.05 -6.26
N LEU A 149 4.86 14.18 -6.41
CA LEU A 149 3.71 14.13 -5.52
C LEU A 149 4.07 13.81 -4.06
N VAL A 150 5.09 12.98 -3.83
CA VAL A 150 5.53 12.62 -2.47
C VAL A 150 6.67 13.49 -1.94
N ALA A 151 7.18 14.40 -2.75
CA ALA A 151 8.30 15.26 -2.37
C ALA A 151 7.97 16.05 -1.08
N GLY A 152 8.92 16.06 -0.14
CA GLY A 152 8.79 16.75 1.14
C GLY A 152 7.97 16.02 2.21
N LEU A 153 7.34 14.88 1.90
CA LEU A 153 6.75 14.03 2.92
C LEU A 153 7.86 13.43 3.80
N LYS A 154 7.64 13.43 5.10
CA LYS A 154 8.57 12.87 6.09
C LYS A 154 7.94 11.63 6.73
N PRO A 155 8.59 10.45 6.68
CA PRO A 155 8.04 9.23 7.27
C PRO A 155 7.64 9.39 8.75
N ASP A 156 8.46 10.08 9.56
CA ASP A 156 8.18 10.27 10.99
C ASP A 156 6.97 11.18 11.28
N SER A 157 6.42 11.87 10.29
CA SER A 157 5.24 12.73 10.44
C SER A 157 3.93 12.10 10.00
N LEU A 158 3.97 10.85 9.57
CA LEU A 158 2.83 10.11 9.04
C LEU A 158 2.75 8.73 9.70
N ASP A 159 1.56 8.18 9.79
CA ASP A 159 1.34 6.79 10.25
C ASP A 159 1.48 5.80 9.08
N PHE A 160 1.06 6.19 7.88
CA PHE A 160 1.17 5.40 6.65
C PHE A 160 1.00 6.25 5.40
N PHE A 161 1.34 5.68 4.26
CA PHE A 161 1.15 6.23 2.93
C PHE A 161 0.23 5.33 2.11
N VAL A 162 -0.67 5.90 1.32
CA VAL A 162 -1.65 5.19 0.49
C VAL A 162 -1.47 5.53 -0.98
N VAL A 163 -1.47 4.51 -1.83
CA VAL A 163 -1.80 4.66 -3.25
C VAL A 163 -3.22 4.15 -3.45
N ASN A 164 -4.10 5.04 -3.90
CA ASN A 164 -5.52 4.77 -4.06
C ASN A 164 -5.88 4.46 -5.51
N GLY A 165 -5.24 3.42 -6.05
CA GLY A 165 -5.49 2.86 -7.36
C GLY A 165 -4.82 3.58 -8.53
N ASP A 166 -4.82 2.90 -9.67
CA ASP A 166 -4.26 3.34 -10.94
C ASP A 166 -2.80 3.78 -10.83
N LEU A 167 -2.02 2.97 -10.09
CA LEU A 167 -0.57 3.13 -9.97
C LEU A 167 0.11 2.96 -11.34
N VAL A 168 -0.38 2.01 -12.14
CA VAL A 168 0.04 1.75 -13.52
C VAL A 168 -1.20 1.68 -14.44
N SER A 169 -0.99 1.76 -15.74
CA SER A 169 -2.10 1.63 -16.71
C SER A 169 -2.46 0.18 -17.01
N GLU A 170 -1.51 -0.75 -16.84
CA GLU A 170 -1.65 -2.17 -17.15
C GLU A 170 -0.46 -2.95 -16.61
N ILE A 171 -0.61 -4.25 -16.35
CA ILE A 171 0.43 -5.10 -15.80
C ILE A 171 0.76 -6.22 -16.78
N TYR A 172 1.81 -6.04 -17.59
CA TYR A 172 2.40 -7.08 -18.44
C TYR A 172 3.73 -7.62 -17.91
N ASP A 173 4.42 -6.84 -17.08
CA ASP A 173 5.70 -7.17 -16.45
C ASP A 173 5.67 -6.74 -15.00
N ILE A 174 5.63 -7.72 -14.10
CA ILE A 174 5.52 -7.45 -12.67
C ILE A 174 6.79 -6.82 -12.10
N ASP A 175 7.97 -7.12 -12.62
CA ASP A 175 9.21 -6.54 -12.13
C ASP A 175 9.29 -5.05 -12.52
N LYS A 176 8.83 -4.71 -13.72
CA LYS A 176 8.68 -3.31 -14.15
C LYS A 176 7.63 -2.59 -13.30
N THR A 177 6.48 -3.21 -13.08
CA THR A 177 5.42 -2.67 -12.21
C THR A 177 5.93 -2.45 -10.78
N THR A 178 6.72 -3.39 -10.24
CA THR A 178 7.33 -3.24 -8.91
C THR A 178 8.24 -2.01 -8.86
N ARG A 179 9.03 -1.76 -9.90
CA ARG A 179 9.88 -0.56 -9.95
C ARG A 179 9.05 0.72 -10.00
N HIS A 180 7.99 0.78 -10.80
CA HIS A 180 7.05 1.92 -10.81
C HIS A 180 6.40 2.14 -9.45
N ALA A 181 6.08 1.07 -8.73
CA ALA A 181 5.46 1.14 -7.41
C ALA A 181 6.41 1.65 -6.32
N VAL A 182 7.70 1.33 -6.42
CA VAL A 182 8.63 1.44 -5.29
C VAL A 182 9.73 2.48 -5.53
N ASP A 183 10.42 2.46 -6.67
CA ASP A 183 11.64 3.27 -6.87
C ASP A 183 11.37 4.78 -6.72
N PRO A 184 10.27 5.37 -7.25
CA PRO A 184 9.98 6.79 -7.09
C PRO A 184 9.76 7.23 -5.64
N VAL A 185 9.27 6.32 -4.80
CA VAL A 185 8.85 6.59 -3.42
C VAL A 185 9.67 5.84 -2.36
N LYS A 186 10.73 5.14 -2.77
CA LYS A 186 11.57 4.32 -1.88
C LYS A 186 11.97 5.02 -0.57
N PRO A 187 12.43 6.28 -0.54
CA PRO A 187 12.80 6.94 0.71
C PRO A 187 11.65 7.02 1.73
N LEU A 188 10.42 7.05 1.22
CA LEU A 188 9.20 7.06 2.03
C LEU A 188 8.82 5.64 2.45
N VAL A 189 8.59 4.74 1.50
CA VAL A 189 8.01 3.42 1.74
C VAL A 189 8.97 2.39 2.36
N ALA A 190 10.26 2.69 2.38
CA ALA A 190 11.23 1.94 3.18
C ALA A 190 11.14 2.22 4.68
N ASN A 191 10.47 3.31 5.09
CA ASN A 191 10.41 3.78 6.48
C ASN A 191 8.98 4.05 6.95
N LEU A 192 7.99 3.80 6.12
CA LEU A 192 6.58 4.09 6.38
C LEU A 192 5.71 2.97 5.79
N PRO A 193 4.69 2.50 6.52
CA PRO A 193 3.73 1.55 5.97
C PRO A 193 3.14 2.02 4.63
N TYR A 194 3.18 1.15 3.63
CA TYR A 194 2.67 1.39 2.29
C TYR A 194 1.34 0.63 2.13
N MET A 195 0.23 1.36 2.22
CA MET A 195 -1.11 0.83 2.05
C MET A 195 -1.54 0.96 0.59
N TYR A 196 -2.31 0.01 0.12
CA TYR A 196 -2.71 -0.05 -1.27
C TYR A 196 -4.20 -0.28 -1.43
N VAL A 197 -4.81 0.45 -2.34
CA VAL A 197 -6.17 0.28 -2.84
C VAL A 197 -6.07 -0.02 -4.33
N ARG A 198 -6.66 -1.11 -4.81
CA ARG A 198 -6.60 -1.46 -6.23
C ARG A 198 -7.49 -0.52 -7.04
N GLY A 199 -6.96 -0.01 -8.16
CA GLY A 199 -7.73 0.67 -9.20
C GLY A 199 -8.19 -0.28 -10.28
N ASN A 200 -8.96 0.22 -11.23
CA ASN A 200 -9.45 -0.59 -12.35
C ASN A 200 -8.34 -0.95 -13.33
N HIS A 201 -7.35 -0.09 -13.50
CA HIS A 201 -6.22 -0.34 -14.39
C HIS A 201 -5.32 -1.50 -13.94
N GLU A 202 -5.24 -1.80 -12.67
CA GLU A 202 -4.49 -2.96 -12.17
C GLU A 202 -5.16 -4.31 -12.44
N GLY A 203 -6.39 -4.31 -12.93
CA GLY A 203 -7.05 -5.50 -13.47
C GLY A 203 -6.61 -5.84 -14.90
N ARG A 204 -5.87 -4.96 -15.57
CA ARG A 204 -5.51 -5.05 -16.99
C ARG A 204 -4.11 -5.64 -17.19
N GLY A 205 -3.93 -6.36 -18.32
CA GLY A 205 -2.67 -7.02 -18.68
C GLY A 205 -2.51 -8.44 -18.14
N ASP A 206 -1.72 -9.25 -18.82
CA ASP A 206 -1.62 -10.70 -18.58
C ASP A 206 -1.01 -11.05 -17.22
N ALA A 207 -0.20 -10.15 -16.65
CA ALA A 207 0.47 -10.36 -15.38
C ALA A 207 -0.27 -9.71 -14.18
N HIS A 208 -1.53 -9.23 -14.34
CA HIS A 208 -2.31 -8.57 -13.29
C HIS A 208 -2.42 -9.41 -12.00
N HIS A 209 -2.52 -10.73 -12.13
CA HIS A 209 -2.60 -11.67 -11.01
C HIS A 209 -1.34 -11.68 -10.14
N GLN A 210 -0.18 -11.22 -10.66
CA GLN A 210 1.09 -11.13 -9.92
C GLN A 210 1.20 -9.84 -9.08
N LEU A 211 0.19 -8.96 -9.09
CA LEU A 211 0.17 -7.77 -8.22
C LEU A 211 0.35 -8.12 -6.73
N THR A 212 -0.03 -9.34 -6.35
CA THR A 212 0.21 -9.90 -5.01
C THR A 212 1.69 -10.03 -4.63
N ASP A 213 2.60 -10.00 -5.59
CA ASP A 213 4.04 -9.98 -5.32
C ASP A 213 4.51 -8.62 -4.76
N ILE A 214 3.75 -7.56 -5.02
CA ILE A 214 4.05 -6.19 -4.56
C ILE A 214 3.23 -5.88 -3.30
N PHE A 215 1.92 -6.11 -3.37
CA PHE A 215 0.98 -5.83 -2.29
C PHE A 215 0.21 -7.12 -1.95
N PRO A 216 0.43 -7.71 -0.77
CA PRO A 216 -0.30 -8.92 -0.40
C PRO A 216 -1.79 -8.62 -0.20
N MET A 217 -2.65 -9.50 -0.70
CA MET A 217 -4.07 -9.46 -0.34
C MET A 217 -4.24 -9.83 1.13
N ARG A 218 -5.04 -9.05 1.84
CA ARG A 218 -5.30 -9.26 3.28
C ARG A 218 -6.54 -10.13 3.54
N GLU A 219 -7.45 -10.16 2.59
CA GLU A 219 -8.60 -11.06 2.59
C GLU A 219 -8.38 -12.12 1.50
N LYS A 220 -8.96 -13.29 1.70
CA LYS A 220 -8.86 -14.36 0.71
C LYS A 220 -9.60 -13.94 -0.58
N ASP A 221 -8.90 -14.00 -1.68
CA ASP A 221 -9.43 -13.74 -3.03
C ASP A 221 -9.99 -12.31 -3.24
N GLY A 222 -9.51 -11.32 -2.45
CA GLY A 222 -10.02 -9.95 -2.57
C GLY A 222 -9.03 -8.85 -2.20
N TRP A 223 -9.12 -7.72 -2.91
CA TRP A 223 -8.33 -6.50 -2.65
C TRP A 223 -9.04 -5.54 -1.69
N TYR A 224 -10.01 -6.03 -0.94
CA TYR A 224 -10.74 -5.28 0.06
C TYR A 224 -10.35 -5.75 1.47
N TYR A 225 -10.27 -4.82 2.40
CA TYR A 225 -9.88 -5.12 3.78
C TYR A 225 -10.26 -3.99 4.72
N THR A 226 -10.13 -4.22 6.03
CA THR A 226 -10.26 -3.19 7.05
C THR A 226 -9.01 -3.10 7.89
N PHE A 227 -8.74 -1.91 8.43
CA PHE A 227 -7.72 -1.71 9.45
C PHE A 227 -8.07 -0.50 10.31
N ARG A 228 -7.33 -0.29 11.41
CA ARG A 228 -7.53 0.85 12.30
C ARG A 228 -6.19 1.44 12.72
N GLN A 229 -6.13 2.79 12.73
CA GLN A 229 -5.05 3.56 13.31
C GLN A 229 -5.65 4.63 14.23
N GLY A 230 -5.37 4.54 15.51
CA GLY A 230 -5.89 5.45 16.52
C GLY A 230 -7.42 5.57 16.47
N PRO A 231 -7.93 6.80 16.34
CA PRO A 231 -9.37 7.04 16.31
C PRO A 231 -10.04 6.70 14.97
N VAL A 232 -9.26 6.36 13.92
CA VAL A 232 -9.79 6.18 12.57
C VAL A 232 -9.79 4.70 12.16
N ALA A 233 -10.95 4.17 11.81
CA ALA A 233 -11.10 2.91 11.10
C ALA A 233 -11.17 3.15 9.59
N PHE A 234 -10.52 2.29 8.85
CA PHE A 234 -10.48 2.32 7.39
C PHE A 234 -11.21 1.12 6.83
N ILE A 235 -12.05 1.39 5.84
CA ILE A 235 -12.78 0.39 5.03
C ILE A 235 -12.24 0.56 3.62
N VAL A 236 -11.41 -0.38 3.18
CA VAL A 236 -10.83 -0.40 1.83
C VAL A 236 -11.69 -1.27 0.95
N LEU A 237 -12.16 -0.71 -0.17
CA LEU A 237 -13.02 -1.38 -1.13
C LEU A 237 -12.41 -1.34 -2.54
N ASP A 238 -12.82 -2.30 -3.34
CA ASP A 238 -12.38 -2.46 -4.72
C ASP A 238 -13.59 -2.63 -5.65
N ALA A 239 -13.80 -1.67 -6.54
CA ALA A 239 -14.92 -1.69 -7.47
C ALA A 239 -14.68 -2.54 -8.73
N GLY A 240 -13.47 -3.07 -8.92
CA GLY A 240 -13.08 -3.72 -10.17
C GLY A 240 -13.02 -2.73 -11.34
N GLU A 241 -13.51 -3.12 -12.50
CA GLU A 241 -13.54 -2.31 -13.73
C GLU A 241 -14.84 -1.51 -13.89
N ASP A 242 -14.80 -0.53 -14.79
CA ASP A 242 -15.85 0.48 -15.01
C ASP A 242 -17.15 -0.04 -15.58
N LYS A 243 -17.05 -1.00 -16.53
CA LYS A 243 -18.14 -1.47 -17.36
C LYS A 243 -18.72 -2.76 -16.83
N PRO A 244 -19.91 -3.20 -17.31
CA PRO A 244 -20.44 -4.51 -16.98
C PRO A 244 -19.58 -5.62 -17.57
N ASP A 245 -19.58 -6.80 -16.94
CA ASP A 245 -18.79 -7.96 -17.37
C ASP A 245 -19.07 -8.38 -18.81
N SER A 246 -20.26 -8.09 -19.33
CA SER A 246 -20.66 -8.36 -20.71
C SER A 246 -20.10 -7.36 -21.75
N ASP A 247 -19.31 -6.38 -21.34
CA ASP A 247 -18.74 -5.40 -22.28
C ASP A 247 -17.70 -6.07 -23.17
N VAL A 248 -17.80 -5.80 -24.48
CA VAL A 248 -16.94 -6.40 -25.51
C VAL A 248 -15.45 -6.10 -25.32
N GLU A 249 -15.11 -5.00 -24.65
CA GLU A 249 -13.72 -4.63 -24.40
C GLU A 249 -13.03 -5.60 -23.44
N TYR A 250 -13.77 -6.35 -22.62
CA TYR A 250 -13.20 -7.33 -21.70
C TYR A 250 -12.96 -8.70 -22.31
N GLY A 251 -13.46 -8.97 -23.53
CA GLY A 251 -13.18 -10.23 -24.24
C GLY A 251 -13.53 -11.49 -23.45
N ASP A 252 -14.65 -11.47 -22.75
CA ASP A 252 -15.15 -12.56 -21.86
C ASP A 252 -14.23 -12.87 -20.66
N LEU A 253 -13.30 -11.98 -20.29
CA LEU A 253 -12.39 -12.19 -19.17
C LEU A 253 -12.86 -11.59 -17.84
N ALA A 254 -13.93 -10.78 -17.84
CA ALA A 254 -14.42 -10.07 -16.66
C ALA A 254 -15.41 -10.94 -15.87
N GLU A 255 -15.18 -10.98 -14.55
CA GLU A 255 -16.10 -11.53 -13.53
C GLU A 255 -16.22 -10.56 -12.34
N TYR A 256 -16.27 -9.26 -12.60
CA TYR A 256 -16.31 -8.23 -11.57
C TYR A 256 -17.67 -8.11 -10.89
N ASP A 257 -18.77 -8.47 -11.55
CA ASP A 257 -20.10 -8.45 -10.94
C ASP A 257 -20.21 -9.46 -9.79
N PRO A 258 -19.85 -10.75 -9.95
CA PRO A 258 -19.75 -11.70 -8.84
C PRO A 258 -18.76 -11.28 -7.76
N TYR A 259 -17.62 -10.70 -8.14
CA TYR A 259 -16.60 -10.20 -7.21
C TYR A 259 -17.16 -9.07 -6.33
N ARG A 260 -17.84 -8.08 -6.91
CA ARG A 260 -18.50 -6.99 -6.19
C ARG A 260 -19.59 -7.51 -5.26
N GLN A 261 -20.35 -8.51 -5.70
CA GLN A 261 -21.40 -9.12 -4.87
C GLN A 261 -20.81 -9.86 -3.66
N ALA A 262 -19.73 -10.62 -3.84
CA ALA A 262 -19.01 -11.28 -2.75
C ALA A 262 -18.46 -10.26 -1.74
N GLN A 263 -17.89 -9.17 -2.26
CA GLN A 263 -17.40 -8.07 -1.43
C GLN A 263 -18.52 -7.37 -0.65
N LEU A 264 -19.72 -7.22 -1.23
CA LEU A 264 -20.88 -6.65 -0.53
C LEU A 264 -21.25 -7.50 0.70
N GLU A 265 -21.29 -8.83 0.57
CA GLU A 265 -21.57 -9.70 1.71
C GLU A 265 -20.47 -9.61 2.77
N TRP A 266 -19.21 -9.60 2.36
CA TRP A 266 -18.09 -9.38 3.26
C TRP A 266 -18.19 -8.01 3.97
N LEU A 267 -18.54 -6.94 3.25
CA LEU A 267 -18.66 -5.58 3.79
C LEU A 267 -19.70 -5.51 4.92
N LYS A 268 -20.86 -6.14 4.76
CA LYS A 268 -21.93 -6.21 5.77
C LYS A 268 -21.43 -6.78 7.11
N ASP A 269 -20.48 -7.68 7.08
CA ASP A 269 -19.87 -8.27 8.27
C ASP A 269 -18.64 -7.50 8.74
N ALA A 270 -17.82 -7.01 7.82
CA ALA A 270 -16.60 -6.28 8.13
C ALA A 270 -16.87 -5.00 8.93
N VAL A 271 -17.93 -4.26 8.60
CA VAL A 271 -18.30 -3.02 9.32
C VAL A 271 -18.76 -3.27 10.76
N LYS A 272 -19.15 -4.50 11.11
CA LYS A 272 -19.57 -4.90 12.46
C LYS A 272 -18.41 -5.36 13.34
N ARG A 273 -17.20 -5.56 12.77
CA ARG A 273 -16.01 -5.96 13.53
C ARG A 273 -15.77 -4.94 14.66
N PRO A 274 -15.52 -5.37 15.90
CA PRO A 274 -15.46 -4.46 17.05
C PRO A 274 -14.49 -3.29 16.86
N GLU A 275 -13.32 -3.53 16.26
CA GLU A 275 -12.30 -2.52 15.99
C GLU A 275 -12.76 -1.47 14.97
N ILE A 276 -13.69 -1.82 14.06
CA ILE A 276 -14.26 -0.92 13.07
C ILE A 276 -15.49 -0.21 13.64
N ALA A 277 -16.43 -0.97 14.20
CA ALA A 277 -17.66 -0.42 14.73
C ALA A 277 -17.43 0.60 15.85
N SER A 278 -16.44 0.37 16.73
CA SER A 278 -16.12 1.24 17.86
C SER A 278 -15.27 2.46 17.53
N ALA A 279 -14.76 2.58 16.29
CA ALA A 279 -13.93 3.71 15.92
C ALA A 279 -14.77 5.00 15.83
N PRO A 280 -14.33 6.12 16.45
CA PRO A 280 -15.02 7.40 16.38
C PRO A 280 -15.19 7.93 14.97
N VAL A 281 -14.18 7.68 14.13
CA VAL A 281 -14.15 8.10 12.71
C VAL A 281 -13.97 6.90 11.82
N LYS A 282 -14.70 6.86 10.71
CA LYS A 282 -14.60 5.82 9.68
C LYS A 282 -14.38 6.46 8.33
N ILE A 283 -13.29 6.07 7.66
CA ILE A 283 -12.95 6.54 6.31
C ILE A 283 -13.01 5.35 5.35
N CYS A 284 -13.76 5.51 4.27
CA CYS A 284 -13.76 4.56 3.16
C CYS A 284 -12.70 4.99 2.13
N LEU A 285 -11.85 4.05 1.71
CA LEU A 285 -10.91 4.21 0.61
C LEU A 285 -11.36 3.31 -0.53
N MET A 286 -11.66 3.89 -1.67
CA MET A 286 -12.06 3.16 -2.88
C MET A 286 -11.68 3.98 -4.10
N HIS A 287 -11.02 3.35 -5.08
CA HIS A 287 -10.55 4.07 -6.25
C HIS A 287 -11.69 4.69 -7.05
N ILE A 288 -12.65 3.89 -7.50
CA ILE A 288 -13.84 4.35 -8.22
C ILE A 288 -14.82 4.97 -7.23
N PRO A 289 -15.18 6.27 -7.35
CA PRO A 289 -16.04 6.95 -6.39
C PRO A 289 -17.50 6.49 -6.44
N ALA A 290 -18.12 6.31 -5.28
CA ALA A 290 -19.49 5.80 -5.16
C ALA A 290 -20.55 6.92 -5.26
N PHE A 291 -20.55 7.73 -6.31
CA PHE A 291 -21.61 8.70 -6.58
C PHE A 291 -22.31 8.39 -7.92
N LYS A 292 -23.49 8.96 -8.11
CA LYS A 292 -24.31 8.76 -9.31
C LYS A 292 -24.75 10.10 -9.89
N ASP A 293 -24.46 10.28 -11.18
CA ASP A 293 -24.96 11.38 -11.98
C ASP A 293 -25.11 10.93 -13.46
N LYS A 294 -25.35 11.86 -14.39
CA LYS A 294 -25.53 11.53 -15.80
C LYS A 294 -24.27 11.07 -16.51
N THR A 295 -23.12 11.24 -15.90
CA THR A 295 -21.80 10.93 -16.47
C THR A 295 -21.16 9.70 -15.87
N THR A 296 -21.80 9.07 -14.89
CA THR A 296 -21.23 7.93 -14.16
C THR A 296 -21.39 6.63 -14.94
N TRP A 297 -20.38 5.79 -14.81
CA TRP A 297 -20.27 4.49 -15.46
C TRP A 297 -21.01 3.39 -14.66
N TYR A 298 -21.08 2.21 -15.21
CA TYR A 298 -21.78 1.08 -14.61
C TYR A 298 -21.30 0.76 -13.19
N ALA A 299 -19.99 0.60 -13.00
CA ALA A 299 -19.44 0.26 -11.68
C ALA A 299 -19.71 1.34 -10.63
N GLN A 300 -19.60 2.64 -10.99
CA GLN A 300 -19.96 3.73 -10.09
C GLN A 300 -21.41 3.65 -9.64
N ASN A 301 -22.32 3.37 -10.57
CA ASN A 301 -23.73 3.20 -10.24
C ASN A 301 -23.96 2.00 -9.34
N TRP A 302 -23.31 0.88 -9.66
CA TRP A 302 -23.43 -0.36 -8.89
C TRP A 302 -22.94 -0.19 -7.44
N VAL A 303 -21.74 0.39 -7.25
CA VAL A 303 -21.19 0.62 -5.90
C VAL A 303 -21.98 1.67 -5.12
N ASN A 304 -22.53 2.69 -5.80
CA ASN A 304 -23.43 3.63 -5.16
C ASN A 304 -24.72 2.93 -4.66
N GLU A 305 -25.34 2.09 -5.48
CA GLU A 305 -26.60 1.42 -5.15
C GLU A 305 -26.43 0.35 -4.07
N ASN A 306 -25.26 -0.31 -3.99
CA ASN A 306 -25.05 -1.47 -3.13
C ASN A 306 -24.15 -1.21 -1.92
N PHE A 307 -23.03 -0.48 -2.09
CA PHE A 307 -22.10 -0.24 -0.97
C PHE A 307 -22.52 0.96 -0.12
N VAL A 308 -23.03 2.04 -0.72
CA VAL A 308 -23.38 3.26 0.00
C VAL A 308 -24.41 3.02 1.12
N PRO A 309 -25.47 2.22 0.95
CA PRO A 309 -26.39 1.92 2.06
C PRO A 309 -25.69 1.28 3.27
N VAL A 310 -24.76 0.34 3.05
CA VAL A 310 -24.01 -0.32 4.12
C VAL A 310 -23.04 0.65 4.80
N LEU A 311 -22.36 1.50 4.00
CA LEU A 311 -21.46 2.53 4.52
C LEU A 311 -22.19 3.62 5.33
N ASN A 312 -23.42 3.98 4.92
CA ASN A 312 -24.30 4.87 5.66
C ASN A 312 -24.67 4.29 7.03
N GLU A 313 -25.11 3.02 7.06
CA GLU A 313 -25.46 2.31 8.30
C GLU A 313 -24.23 2.17 9.22
N ALA A 314 -23.06 1.93 8.64
CA ALA A 314 -21.80 1.86 9.40
C ALA A 314 -21.37 3.21 9.99
N GLY A 315 -21.96 4.32 9.54
CA GLY A 315 -21.59 5.66 9.97
C GLY A 315 -20.23 6.11 9.42
N VAL A 316 -19.96 5.86 8.14
CA VAL A 316 -18.79 6.40 7.45
C VAL A 316 -18.84 7.93 7.47
N ASN A 317 -17.71 8.58 7.70
CA ASN A 317 -17.58 10.03 7.80
C ASN A 317 -17.02 10.67 6.52
N LEU A 318 -16.24 9.94 5.75
CA LEU A 318 -15.60 10.40 4.52
C LEU A 318 -15.28 9.23 3.60
N MET A 319 -15.45 9.41 2.29
CA MET A 319 -14.86 8.53 1.27
C MET A 319 -13.78 9.31 0.52
N LEU A 320 -12.61 8.70 0.33
CA LEU A 320 -11.54 9.20 -0.51
C LEU A 320 -11.42 8.33 -1.76
N SER A 321 -11.42 8.97 -2.93
CA SER A 321 -11.42 8.30 -4.22
C SER A 321 -10.47 8.98 -5.22
N GLY A 322 -10.18 8.30 -6.33
CA GLY A 322 -9.45 8.81 -7.47
C GLY A 322 -10.26 8.71 -8.75
N HIS A 323 -9.71 8.04 -9.77
CA HIS A 323 -10.38 7.58 -11.00
C HIS A 323 -10.80 8.68 -11.98
N ILE A 324 -11.45 9.73 -11.51
CA ILE A 324 -11.98 10.80 -12.39
C ILE A 324 -10.92 11.84 -12.78
N HIS A 325 -9.69 11.73 -12.30
CA HIS A 325 -8.55 12.62 -12.54
C HIS A 325 -8.82 14.11 -12.24
N LYS A 326 -9.83 14.40 -11.42
CA LYS A 326 -10.26 15.76 -11.08
C LYS A 326 -10.49 15.88 -9.60
N HIS A 327 -10.01 16.97 -9.02
CA HIS A 327 -10.42 17.37 -7.68
C HIS A 327 -11.92 17.63 -7.67
N LYS A 328 -12.67 16.87 -6.89
CA LYS A 328 -14.13 17.03 -6.81
C LYS A 328 -14.64 16.61 -5.43
N MET A 329 -15.33 17.51 -4.77
CA MET A 329 -16.13 17.20 -3.58
C MET A 329 -17.56 16.88 -4.01
N ILE A 330 -18.06 15.73 -3.58
CA ILE A 330 -19.46 15.34 -3.67
C ILE A 330 -20.01 15.42 -2.25
N GLU A 331 -20.94 16.33 -2.04
CA GLU A 331 -21.54 16.58 -0.73
C GLU A 331 -22.39 15.38 -0.24
N ALA A 332 -22.55 15.28 1.07
CA ALA A 332 -23.50 14.36 1.66
C ALA A 332 -24.92 14.61 1.12
N GLY A 333 -25.66 13.54 0.81
CA GLY A 333 -27.00 13.60 0.26
C GLY A 333 -27.08 13.67 -1.28
N HIS A 334 -25.98 13.87 -1.98
CA HIS A 334 -25.97 14.01 -3.45
C HIS A 334 -26.52 12.75 -4.17
N SER A 335 -26.10 11.58 -3.75
CA SER A 335 -26.44 10.30 -4.37
C SER A 335 -26.89 9.26 -3.33
N GLY A 336 -27.55 9.70 -2.27
CA GLY A 336 -27.94 8.85 -1.16
C GLY A 336 -26.86 8.59 -0.14
N ASN A 337 -25.65 9.14 -0.32
CA ASN A 337 -24.55 9.07 0.63
C ASN A 337 -24.78 10.01 1.82
N ASN A 338 -24.62 9.53 3.06
CA ASN A 338 -24.70 10.37 4.27
C ASN A 338 -23.36 11.02 4.64
N PHE A 339 -22.34 10.82 3.84
CA PHE A 339 -20.97 11.30 4.03
C PHE A 339 -20.46 11.97 2.75
N PRO A 340 -19.53 12.93 2.82
CA PRO A 340 -18.90 13.49 1.64
C PRO A 340 -17.98 12.46 0.96
N ILE A 341 -17.85 12.59 -0.38
CA ILE A 341 -16.90 11.83 -1.19
C ILE A 341 -15.93 12.85 -1.79
N LEU A 342 -14.66 12.74 -1.48
CA LEU A 342 -13.61 13.60 -2.01
C LEU A 342 -12.74 12.81 -2.99
N CYS A 343 -12.81 13.20 -4.26
CA CYS A 343 -11.97 12.63 -5.32
C CYS A 343 -10.71 13.50 -5.48
N SER A 344 -9.55 12.86 -5.50
CA SER A 344 -8.32 13.53 -5.86
C SER A 344 -8.14 13.63 -7.37
N SER A 345 -7.45 14.67 -7.81
CA SER A 345 -6.88 14.70 -9.14
C SER A 345 -5.60 13.85 -9.19
N ASN A 346 -5.17 13.51 -10.40
CA ASN A 346 -3.90 12.83 -10.60
C ASN A 346 -2.65 13.75 -10.49
N ASN A 347 -2.83 15.03 -10.11
CA ASN A 347 -1.78 16.03 -9.98
C ASN A 347 -1.64 16.57 -8.56
N GLU A 348 -2.24 15.88 -7.59
CA GLU A 348 -2.20 16.28 -6.19
C GLU A 348 -2.02 15.09 -5.26
N ARG A 349 -1.64 15.38 -4.03
CA ARG A 349 -1.77 14.47 -2.89
C ARG A 349 -2.67 15.06 -1.84
N PHE A 350 -3.36 14.24 -1.10
CA PHE A 350 -3.97 14.65 0.15
C PHE A 350 -3.08 14.27 1.35
N VAL A 351 -3.03 15.13 2.34
CA VAL A 351 -2.57 14.81 3.68
C VAL A 351 -3.80 14.88 4.59
N VAL A 352 -4.13 13.76 5.19
CA VAL A 352 -5.35 13.60 5.99
C VAL A 352 -4.96 13.37 7.44
N SER A 353 -5.63 14.06 8.35
CA SER A 353 -5.45 13.85 9.78
C SER A 353 -6.78 13.87 10.53
N SER A 354 -6.84 13.14 11.64
CA SER A 354 -7.99 13.16 12.55
C SER A 354 -7.55 12.94 14.00
N ASP A 355 -8.23 13.63 14.89
CA ASP A 355 -8.14 13.46 16.34
C ASP A 355 -9.35 12.67 16.92
N GLY A 356 -10.19 12.10 16.06
CA GLY A 356 -11.40 11.39 16.41
C GLY A 356 -12.64 12.27 16.52
N ARG A 357 -12.54 13.57 16.27
CA ARG A 357 -13.66 14.53 16.27
C ARG A 357 -13.77 15.26 14.95
N THR A 358 -12.63 15.63 14.39
CA THR A 358 -12.52 16.38 13.14
C THR A 358 -11.64 15.58 12.17
N ILE A 359 -11.99 15.61 10.90
CA ILE A 359 -11.13 15.12 9.81
C ILE A 359 -10.65 16.36 9.05
N THR A 360 -9.33 16.57 9.03
CA THR A 360 -8.72 17.61 8.19
C THR A 360 -8.13 16.98 6.96
N VAL A 361 -8.49 17.46 5.78
CA VAL A 361 -7.90 17.05 4.50
C VAL A 361 -7.24 18.28 3.87
N GLU A 362 -5.94 18.20 3.64
CA GLU A 362 -5.12 19.21 2.98
C GLU A 362 -4.69 18.69 1.60
N ALA A 363 -5.08 19.38 0.53
CA ALA A 363 -4.67 19.08 -0.83
C ALA A 363 -3.41 19.87 -1.20
N TYR A 364 -2.40 19.17 -1.71
CA TYR A 364 -1.14 19.76 -2.16
C TYR A 364 -0.89 19.39 -3.62
N ASP A 365 -0.54 20.35 -4.45
CA ASP A 365 -0.09 20.10 -5.81
C ASP A 365 1.30 19.43 -5.86
N ALA A 366 1.74 19.06 -7.06
CA ALA A 366 3.04 18.41 -7.28
C ALA A 366 4.26 19.30 -6.95
N THR A 367 4.06 20.60 -6.72
CA THR A 367 5.12 21.51 -6.24
C THR A 367 5.19 21.58 -4.71
N GLY A 368 4.24 20.94 -4.02
CA GLY A 368 4.11 20.97 -2.57
C GLY A 368 3.36 22.18 -2.03
N LYS A 369 2.69 22.93 -2.89
CA LYS A 369 1.85 24.06 -2.50
C LYS A 369 0.48 23.58 -2.05
N LEU A 370 0.03 24.03 -0.89
CA LEU A 370 -1.35 23.83 -0.40
C LEU A 370 -2.33 24.53 -1.36
N THR A 371 -3.27 23.79 -1.91
CA THR A 371 -4.29 24.28 -2.85
C THR A 371 -5.64 24.41 -2.19
N GLU A 372 -6.05 23.42 -1.38
CA GLU A 372 -7.33 23.40 -0.68
C GLU A 372 -7.18 22.74 0.69
N SER A 373 -8.13 23.04 1.59
CA SER A 373 -8.21 22.43 2.93
C SER A 373 -9.67 22.30 3.37
N TYR A 374 -10.01 21.13 3.90
CA TYR A 374 -11.34 20.79 4.39
C TYR A 374 -11.26 20.39 5.87
N ASN A 375 -12.24 20.83 6.65
CA ASN A 375 -12.50 20.37 8.01
C ASN A 375 -13.91 19.76 8.03
N LEU A 376 -13.97 18.46 8.25
CA LEU A 376 -15.16 17.63 8.14
C LEU A 376 -15.53 17.01 9.50
#